data_ce59f12d3309de49af4947192b201d22
#
_entry.id   ce59f12d3309de49af4947192b201d22
#
_cell.length_a   1.000
_cell.length_b   1.000
_cell.length_c   1.000
_cell.angle_alpha   90.00
_cell.angle_beta   90.00
_cell.angle_gamma   90.00
#
_symmetry.space_group_name_H-M   'P 1'
#
loop_
_entity.id
_entity.type
_entity.pdbx_description
1 polymer ?
#
loop_
_entity_poly.entity_id
_entity_poly.type
_entity_poly.pdbx_seq_one_letter_code
_entity_poly.pdbx_strand_id
1 'polypeptide(L)'
;ATLHRAPPRELDGVDLGSGGGDDKVFISFVLFPRHFSERSKAEASITAVCQFRTYLHYHIKASKSFMHMRMRSRAEDLLGVLNRAKPASEGATEKKTWSGRSVVAK
;
A
#
# COMPACT_ATOMS: atom_id res chain seq x y z
N ALA A 1 3.14 -18.80 -14.27
CA ALA A 1 3.12 -18.25 -12.91
C ALA A 1 1.75 -18.52 -12.30
N THR A 2 1.72 -18.97 -11.05
CA THR A 2 0.48 -19.24 -10.31
C THR A 2 0.48 -18.41 -9.03
N LEU A 3 -0.68 -17.84 -8.72
CA LEU A 3 -0.87 -17.01 -7.52
C LEU A 3 -1.55 -17.84 -6.43
N HIS A 4 -0.96 -17.86 -5.22
CA HIS A 4 -1.49 -18.58 -4.08
C HIS A 4 -1.63 -17.65 -2.86
N ARG A 5 -2.68 -17.84 -2.07
CA ARG A 5 -2.81 -17.17 -0.76
C ARG A 5 -2.15 -17.99 0.36
N ALA A 6 -2.19 -19.31 0.24
CA ALA A 6 -1.52 -20.18 1.19
C ALA A 6 -0.03 -20.36 0.80
N PRO A 7 0.88 -20.51 1.76
CA PRO A 7 2.26 -20.81 1.47
C PRO A 7 2.35 -22.15 0.72
N PRO A 8 3.15 -22.24 -0.35
CA PRO A 8 3.40 -23.50 -1.02
C PRO A 8 4.18 -24.44 -0.10
N ARG A 9 4.00 -25.75 -0.28
CA ARG A 9 4.62 -26.80 0.57
C ARG A 9 6.13 -26.72 0.65
N GLU A 10 6.77 -26.17 -0.38
CA GLU A 10 8.21 -25.96 -0.44
C GLU A 10 8.74 -24.95 0.59
N LEU A 11 7.84 -24.15 1.15
CA LEU A 11 8.15 -23.16 2.18
C LEU A 11 7.74 -23.63 3.60
N ASP A 12 7.29 -24.88 3.75
CA ASP A 12 6.99 -25.45 5.06
C ASP A 12 8.26 -25.48 5.93
N GLY A 13 8.22 -24.77 7.06
CA GLY A 13 9.36 -24.65 7.99
C GLY A 13 10.31 -23.50 7.72
N VAL A 14 10.10 -22.70 6.69
CA VAL A 14 10.85 -21.46 6.48
C VAL A 14 10.17 -20.31 7.23
N ASP A 15 10.92 -19.63 8.10
CA ASP A 15 10.42 -18.40 8.75
C ASP A 15 10.21 -17.29 7.70
N LEU A 16 8.98 -17.11 7.31
CA LEU A 16 8.56 -16.09 6.34
C LEU A 16 8.49 -14.68 6.95
N GLY A 17 9.12 -14.48 8.09
CA GLY A 17 9.12 -13.22 8.82
C GLY A 17 7.74 -12.93 9.43
N SER A 18 7.75 -12.53 10.69
CA SER A 18 6.58 -12.14 11.49
C SER A 18 5.88 -10.85 11.01
N GLY A 19 6.09 -10.45 9.78
CA GLY A 19 5.42 -9.31 9.17
C GLY A 19 3.96 -9.63 8.86
N GLY A 20 3.13 -9.38 9.85
CA GLY A 20 1.69 -9.17 9.79
C GLY A 20 0.85 -9.99 8.82
N GLY A 21 0.03 -10.87 9.41
CA GLY A 21 -1.32 -11.16 8.95
C GLY A 21 -1.48 -11.84 7.59
N ASP A 22 -2.67 -12.23 7.43
CA ASP A 22 -3.39 -12.86 6.33
C ASP A 22 -3.23 -12.22 4.91
N ASP A 23 -2.39 -11.18 4.77
CA ASP A 23 -2.21 -10.41 3.53
C ASP A 23 -1.00 -10.85 2.67
N LYS A 24 -0.39 -11.98 2.97
CA LYS A 24 0.73 -12.49 2.15
C LYS A 24 0.19 -13.21 0.91
N VAL A 25 0.80 -12.90 -0.22
CA VAL A 25 0.49 -13.53 -1.50
C VAL A 25 1.78 -14.17 -2.03
N PHE A 26 1.68 -15.41 -2.45
CA PHE A 26 2.79 -16.17 -3.00
C PHE A 26 2.63 -16.31 -4.51
N ILE A 27 3.73 -16.12 -5.22
CA ILE A 27 3.77 -16.28 -6.67
C ILE A 27 4.77 -17.37 -6.99
N SER A 28 4.30 -18.44 -7.61
CA SER A 28 5.12 -19.57 -8.03
C SER A 28 5.46 -19.47 -9.51
N PHE A 29 6.71 -19.73 -9.85
CA PHE A 29 7.20 -19.82 -11.22
C PHE A 29 7.72 -21.22 -11.47
N VAL A 30 7.41 -21.78 -12.62
CA VAL A 30 7.98 -23.04 -13.09
C VAL A 30 9.06 -22.69 -14.12
N LEU A 31 10.27 -23.11 -13.83
CA LEU A 31 11.41 -22.97 -14.72
C LEU A 31 11.74 -24.36 -15.30
N PHE A 32 11.87 -24.42 -16.62
CA PHE A 32 12.19 -25.66 -17.33
C PHE A 32 13.70 -25.74 -17.60
N PRO A 33 14.28 -26.94 -17.77
CA PRO A 33 15.70 -27.12 -18.05
C PRO A 33 16.22 -26.30 -19.25
N ARG A 34 15.37 -26.07 -20.24
CA ARG A 34 15.68 -25.20 -21.40
C ARG A 34 16.06 -23.76 -21.03
N HIS A 35 15.61 -23.24 -19.88
CA HIS A 35 15.96 -21.90 -19.42
C HIS A 35 17.37 -21.84 -18.83
N PHE A 36 17.98 -22.99 -18.56
CA PHE A 36 19.32 -23.12 -17.97
C PHE A 36 20.30 -23.83 -18.90
N SER A 37 19.90 -24.13 -20.16
CA SER A 37 20.75 -24.85 -21.12
C SER A 37 22.05 -24.12 -21.46
N GLU A 38 22.03 -22.80 -21.40
CA GLU A 38 23.16 -21.93 -21.64
C GLU A 38 23.27 -20.89 -20.53
N ARG A 39 24.49 -20.50 -20.18
CA ARG A 39 24.72 -19.49 -19.13
C ARG A 39 23.99 -18.18 -19.40
N SER A 40 24.00 -17.73 -20.64
CA SER A 40 23.29 -16.51 -21.04
C SER A 40 21.79 -16.60 -20.81
N LYS A 41 21.18 -17.75 -21.12
CA LYS A 41 19.74 -17.99 -20.89
C LYS A 41 19.41 -18.06 -19.39
N ALA A 42 20.31 -18.66 -18.59
CA ALA A 42 20.15 -18.72 -17.16
C ALA A 42 20.18 -17.32 -16.51
N GLU A 43 21.16 -16.51 -16.88
CA GLU A 43 21.28 -15.12 -16.40
C GLU A 43 20.07 -14.26 -16.82
N ALA A 44 19.62 -14.40 -18.07
CA ALA A 44 18.42 -13.72 -18.55
C ALA A 44 17.17 -14.13 -17.78
N SER A 45 17.01 -15.42 -17.47
CA SER A 45 15.86 -15.94 -16.69
C SER A 45 15.85 -15.41 -15.26
N ILE A 46 17.01 -15.40 -14.60
CA ILE A 46 17.17 -14.84 -13.25
C ILE A 46 16.86 -13.34 -13.27
N THR A 47 17.41 -12.62 -14.23
CA THR A 47 17.17 -11.18 -14.40
C THR A 47 15.68 -10.89 -14.60
N ALA A 48 14.99 -11.67 -15.44
CA ALA A 48 13.56 -11.52 -15.67
C ALA A 48 12.73 -11.69 -14.39
N VAL A 49 13.06 -12.69 -13.55
CA VAL A 49 12.37 -12.90 -12.26
C VAL A 49 12.62 -11.73 -11.30
N CYS A 50 13.86 -11.23 -11.23
CA CYS A 50 14.19 -10.07 -10.40
C CYS A 50 13.48 -8.79 -10.87
N GLN A 51 13.43 -8.55 -12.18
CA GLN A 51 12.72 -7.42 -12.77
C GLN A 51 11.22 -7.53 -12.53
N PHE A 52 10.63 -8.71 -12.67
CA PHE A 52 9.23 -8.95 -12.36
C PHE A 52 8.90 -8.59 -10.91
N ARG A 53 9.73 -9.01 -9.94
CA ARG A 53 9.57 -8.63 -8.53
C ARG A 53 9.54 -7.12 -8.35
N THR A 54 10.51 -6.42 -8.94
CA THR A 54 10.63 -4.95 -8.85
C THR A 54 9.42 -4.25 -9.46
N TYR A 55 8.98 -4.72 -10.63
CA TYR A 55 7.80 -4.22 -11.32
C TYR A 55 6.53 -4.41 -10.49
N LEU A 56 6.33 -5.60 -9.91
CA LEU A 56 5.19 -5.89 -9.05
C LEU A 56 5.17 -4.96 -7.81
N HIS A 57 6.31 -4.81 -7.14
CA HIS A 57 6.43 -3.90 -6.00
C HIS A 57 6.11 -2.45 -6.36
N TYR A 58 6.56 -1.99 -7.53
CA TYR A 58 6.23 -0.67 -8.04
C TYR A 58 4.72 -0.49 -8.21
N HIS A 59 4.05 -1.43 -8.87
CA HIS A 59 2.61 -1.36 -9.10
C HIS A 59 1.80 -1.42 -7.80
N ILE A 60 2.19 -2.25 -6.84
CA ILE A 60 1.54 -2.31 -5.52
C ILE A 60 1.67 -0.96 -4.81
N LYS A 61 2.85 -0.36 -4.79
CA LYS A 61 3.08 0.96 -4.18
C LYS A 61 2.29 2.06 -4.87
N ALA A 62 2.27 2.07 -6.20
CA ALA A 62 1.52 3.04 -7.00
C ALA A 62 0.01 2.94 -6.75
N SER A 63 -0.53 1.73 -6.75
CA SER A 63 -1.95 1.47 -6.46
C SER A 63 -2.32 1.92 -5.05
N LYS A 64 -1.48 1.62 -4.05
CA LYS A 64 -1.67 2.06 -2.66
C LYS A 64 -1.68 3.58 -2.56
N SER A 65 -0.73 4.26 -3.20
CA SER A 65 -0.68 5.73 -3.24
C SER A 65 -1.93 6.33 -3.88
N PHE A 66 -2.37 5.77 -4.99
CA PHE A 66 -3.58 6.22 -5.69
C PHE A 66 -4.84 6.05 -4.82
N MET A 67 -4.98 4.92 -4.13
CA MET A 67 -6.08 4.70 -3.19
C MET A 67 -6.07 5.71 -2.04
N HIS A 68 -4.91 5.99 -1.46
CA HIS A 68 -4.78 6.99 -0.41
C HIS A 68 -5.17 8.40 -0.87
N MET A 69 -4.77 8.80 -2.07
CA MET A 69 -5.17 10.10 -2.64
C MET A 69 -6.69 10.19 -2.79
N ARG A 70 -7.32 9.16 -3.33
CA ARG A 70 -8.79 9.13 -3.48
C ARG A 70 -9.51 9.17 -2.14
N MET A 71 -9.00 8.46 -1.14
CA MET A 71 -9.58 8.47 0.21
C MET A 71 -9.49 9.85 0.85
N ARG A 72 -8.34 10.53 0.72
CA ARG A 72 -8.17 11.91 1.22
C ARG A 72 -9.12 12.89 0.54
N SER A 73 -9.21 12.84 -0.78
CA SER A 73 -10.14 13.69 -1.53
C SER A 73 -11.59 13.52 -1.06
N ARG A 74 -12.03 12.28 -0.90
CA ARG A 74 -13.37 11.99 -0.37
C ARG A 74 -13.58 12.47 1.06
N ALA A 75 -12.57 12.35 1.91
CA ALA A 75 -12.63 12.86 3.28
C ALA A 75 -12.72 14.39 3.31
N GLU A 76 -11.99 15.08 2.46
CA GLU A 76 -12.06 16.54 2.29
C GLU A 76 -13.43 16.99 1.80
N ASP A 77 -13.99 16.31 0.81
CA ASP A 77 -15.34 16.57 0.30
C ASP A 77 -16.39 16.40 1.40
N LEU A 78 -16.32 15.32 2.17
CA LEU A 78 -17.22 15.06 3.30
C LEU A 78 -17.10 16.13 4.37
N LEU A 79 -15.88 16.50 4.75
CA LEU A 79 -15.64 17.56 5.72
C LEU A 79 -16.18 18.91 5.21
N GLY A 80 -16.05 19.20 3.93
CA GLY A 80 -16.63 20.39 3.29
C GLY A 80 -18.16 20.42 3.42
N VAL A 81 -18.84 19.28 3.24
CA VAL A 81 -20.30 19.17 3.42
C VAL A 81 -20.67 19.35 4.88
N LEU A 82 -19.99 18.67 5.81
CA LEU A 82 -20.25 18.76 7.25
C LEU A 82 -20.04 20.18 7.78
N ASN A 83 -18.99 20.86 7.34
CA ASN A 83 -18.72 22.25 7.75
C ASN A 83 -19.81 23.23 7.26
N ARG A 84 -20.39 22.97 6.09
CA ARG A 84 -21.54 23.77 5.59
C ARG A 84 -22.83 23.49 6.37
N ALA A 85 -22.98 22.28 6.89
CA ALA A 85 -24.17 21.90 7.66
C ALA A 85 -24.12 22.36 9.13
N LYS A 86 -22.99 22.90 9.61
CA LYS A 86 -22.93 23.46 10.97
C LYS A 86 -23.82 24.71 11.06
N PRO A 87 -24.74 24.75 12.06
CA PRO A 87 -25.57 25.94 12.27
C PRO A 87 -24.71 27.14 12.66
N ALA A 88 -25.04 28.30 12.13
CA ALA A 88 -24.32 29.56 12.35
C ALA A 88 -24.26 30.03 13.83
N SER A 89 -25.04 29.39 14.71
CA SER A 89 -25.14 29.75 16.12
C SER A 89 -24.00 29.26 17.01
N GLU A 90 -23.13 28.39 16.52
CA GLU A 90 -21.96 27.91 17.30
C GLU A 90 -20.68 28.74 17.03
N GLY A 91 -20.81 29.93 16.45
CA GLY A 91 -19.71 30.73 15.94
C GLY A 91 -18.97 31.57 16.96
N ALA A 92 -19.03 31.35 18.24
CA ALA A 92 -18.27 32.08 19.25
C ALA A 92 -17.55 31.14 20.24
N THR A 93 -16.94 30.10 19.76
CA THR A 93 -15.99 29.35 20.60
C THR A 93 -14.68 30.16 20.68
N GLU A 94 -14.42 30.76 21.83
CA GLU A 94 -13.12 31.32 22.15
C GLU A 94 -12.03 30.27 21.89
N LYS A 95 -11.26 30.46 20.82
CA LYS A 95 -10.11 29.64 20.55
C LYS A 95 -9.00 30.08 21.50
N LYS A 96 -8.77 29.32 22.56
CA LYS A 96 -7.60 29.50 23.40
C LYS A 96 -6.35 29.03 22.65
N THR A 97 -5.40 29.94 22.49
CA THR A 97 -4.08 29.58 22.02
C THR A 97 -3.34 28.74 23.08
N TRP A 98 -2.35 27.96 22.67
CA TRP A 98 -1.46 27.21 23.56
C TRP A 98 -0.92 28.05 24.73
N SER A 99 -0.72 29.35 24.57
CA SER A 99 -0.27 30.30 25.60
C SER A 99 -1.40 30.84 26.51
N GLY A 100 -2.63 30.32 26.41
CA GLY A 100 -3.77 30.70 27.25
C GLY A 100 -4.43 32.04 26.89
N ARG A 101 -4.04 32.70 25.81
CA ARG A 101 -4.69 33.94 25.35
C ARG A 101 -5.92 33.60 24.51
N SER A 102 -7.05 34.24 24.85
CA SER A 102 -8.28 34.16 24.03
C SER A 102 -8.15 35.12 22.84
N VAL A 103 -8.37 34.59 21.63
CA VAL A 103 -8.45 35.40 20.40
C VAL A 103 -9.90 35.39 19.97
N VAL A 104 -10.54 36.55 20.07
CA VAL A 104 -11.87 36.83 19.52
C VAL A 104 -11.69 37.15 18.04
N ALA A 105 -12.15 36.25 17.16
CA ALA A 105 -12.21 36.56 15.74
C ALA A 105 -13.40 37.51 15.50
N LYS A 106 -13.10 38.69 14.95
CA LYS A 106 -14.09 39.68 14.49
C LYS A 106 -14.64 39.25 13.15
#